data_a9c4365252351b33cf084241a168f2cd
#
_entry.id   a9c4365252351b33cf084241a168f2cd
#
_cell.length_a   1.000
_cell.length_b   1.000
_cell.length_c   1.000
_cell.angle_alpha   90.00
_cell.angle_beta   90.00
_cell.angle_gamma   90.00
#
_symmetry.space_group_name_H-M   'P 1'
#
loop_
_entity.id
_entity.type
_entity.pdbx_description
1 polymer ?
#
loop_
_entity_poly.entity_id
_entity_poly.type
_entity_poly.pdbx_seq_one_letter_code
_entity_poly.pdbx_strand_id
1 'polypeptide(L)'
;MRPSQSRLSSTTHRGLLLAAVIVLAWLASLLGLLSVDLSRLQGPALVALVLASALGRTLLQTGLFIVGHDAMHGVLVLERRGWNDRLGAVALALYAALPYSACRRNHQSHHRFTASADDPDFHGDPRAGTLGWYRRFMAGYLSAGQMMRLLGGWGLLALIACWLHPAGWINVLLFCTLPLLLSSLQLFVFGTYLPHRRQRLPHQQSQADSLDLPPWLSLLACFHFGYHREHHDSPQLAWFELPAQHRRARPSRRSPGLAAA
;
A
#
# COMPACT_ATOMS: atom_id res chain seq x y z
N MET A 1 11.19 -26.37 -5.09
CA MET A 1 12.30 -26.37 -4.10
C MET A 1 11.89 -25.53 -2.90
N ARG A 2 12.02 -26.05 -1.67
CA ARG A 2 11.81 -25.23 -0.46
C ARG A 2 13.02 -24.30 -0.30
N PRO A 3 12.80 -23.00 0.01
CA PRO A 3 13.92 -22.08 0.27
C PRO A 3 14.76 -22.55 1.46
N SER A 4 16.07 -22.26 1.44
CA SER A 4 16.96 -22.60 2.55
C SER A 4 16.58 -21.81 3.81
N GLN A 5 16.82 -22.36 5.00
CA GLN A 5 16.55 -21.67 6.28
C GLN A 5 17.27 -20.32 6.38
N SER A 6 18.49 -20.22 5.86
CA SER A 6 19.24 -18.96 5.83
C SER A 6 18.54 -17.87 4.99
N ARG A 7 17.93 -18.24 3.86
CA ARG A 7 17.16 -17.28 3.02
C ARG A 7 15.88 -16.83 3.71
N LEU A 8 15.15 -17.73 4.36
CA LEU A 8 13.94 -17.42 5.12
C LEU A 8 14.25 -16.40 6.23
N SER A 9 15.29 -16.67 7.04
CA SER A 9 15.73 -15.77 8.11
C SER A 9 16.15 -14.39 7.57
N SER A 10 16.89 -14.32 6.47
CA SER A 10 17.33 -13.08 5.84
C SER A 10 16.16 -12.24 5.31
N THR A 11 15.15 -12.85 4.67
CA THR A 11 13.93 -12.15 4.19
C THR A 11 13.12 -11.62 5.37
N THR A 12 12.92 -12.42 6.42
CA THR A 12 12.23 -11.99 7.65
C THR A 12 12.95 -10.81 8.32
N HIS A 13 14.27 -10.86 8.51
CA HIS A 13 15.00 -9.73 9.11
C HIS A 13 14.88 -8.46 8.30
N ARG A 14 15.03 -8.53 6.98
CA ARG A 14 14.87 -7.37 6.09
C ARG A 14 13.44 -6.82 6.12
N GLY A 15 12.44 -7.69 6.07
CA GLY A 15 11.04 -7.32 6.17
C GLY A 15 10.72 -6.59 7.47
N LEU A 16 11.18 -7.13 8.61
CA LEU A 16 11.00 -6.52 9.92
C LEU A 16 11.73 -5.18 10.06
N LEU A 17 12.95 -5.07 9.55
CA LEU A 17 13.70 -3.80 9.56
C LEU A 17 12.97 -2.72 8.76
N LEU A 18 12.51 -3.04 7.54
CA LEU A 18 11.78 -2.10 6.69
C LEU A 18 10.42 -1.72 7.32
N ALA A 19 9.70 -2.69 7.91
CA ALA A 19 8.47 -2.42 8.64
C ALA A 19 8.70 -1.49 9.84
N ALA A 20 9.76 -1.74 10.61
CA ALA A 20 10.14 -0.87 11.74
C ALA A 20 10.48 0.55 11.28
N VAL A 21 11.26 0.70 10.21
CA VAL A 21 11.58 2.02 9.64
C VAL A 21 10.31 2.76 9.21
N ILE A 22 9.39 2.09 8.51
CA ILE A 22 8.12 2.67 8.08
C ILE A 22 7.29 3.14 9.28
N VAL A 23 7.09 2.25 10.28
CA VAL A 23 6.28 2.56 11.47
C VAL A 23 6.90 3.68 12.30
N LEU A 24 8.21 3.63 12.56
CA LEU A 24 8.90 4.66 13.34
C LEU A 24 8.91 6.02 12.63
N ALA A 25 9.17 6.05 11.32
CA ALA A 25 9.11 7.28 10.53
C ALA A 25 7.68 7.83 10.48
N TRP A 26 6.66 6.96 10.36
CA TRP A 26 5.26 7.34 10.41
C TRP A 26 4.89 7.96 11.76
N LEU A 27 5.27 7.34 12.88
CA LEU A 27 5.04 7.87 14.22
C LEU A 27 5.79 9.19 14.46
N ALA A 28 7.08 9.25 14.13
CA ALA A 28 7.88 10.45 14.32
C ALA A 28 7.34 11.65 13.51
N SER A 29 6.97 11.41 12.23
CA SER A 29 6.36 12.45 11.40
C SER A 29 4.97 12.86 11.89
N LEU A 30 4.17 11.93 12.43
CA LEU A 30 2.87 12.24 13.04
C LEU A 30 3.05 13.18 14.23
N LEU A 31 3.89 12.80 15.20
CA LEU A 31 4.14 13.58 16.40
C LEU A 31 4.72 14.97 16.07
N GLY A 32 5.73 15.00 15.18
CA GLY A 32 6.34 16.27 14.76
C GLY A 32 5.33 17.20 14.08
N LEU A 33 4.55 16.70 13.12
CA LEU A 33 3.62 17.53 12.37
C LEU A 33 2.38 17.96 13.17
N LEU A 34 1.92 17.16 14.13
CA LEU A 34 0.84 17.58 15.03
C LEU A 34 1.29 18.68 16.00
N SER A 35 2.59 18.79 16.30
CA SER A 35 3.16 19.81 17.16
C SER A 35 3.47 21.13 16.46
N VAL A 36 3.36 21.20 15.12
CA VAL A 36 3.65 22.44 14.36
C VAL A 36 2.51 23.42 14.48
N ASP A 37 2.80 24.63 14.95
CA ASP A 37 1.87 25.74 14.91
C ASP A 37 1.89 26.39 13.50
N LEU A 38 0.95 25.97 12.65
CA LEU A 38 0.85 26.46 11.27
C LEU A 38 0.55 27.95 11.16
N SER A 39 0.00 28.59 12.21
CA SER A 39 -0.28 30.03 12.22
C SER A 39 0.99 30.89 12.19
N ARG A 40 2.13 30.31 12.58
CA ARG A 40 3.45 30.97 12.56
C ARG A 40 4.15 30.89 11.21
N LEU A 41 3.59 30.12 10.27
CA LEU A 41 4.16 29.92 8.95
C LEU A 41 3.30 30.65 7.90
N GLN A 42 3.95 31.31 6.95
CA GLN A 42 3.25 32.03 5.88
C GLN A 42 3.97 31.85 4.54
N GLY A 43 3.24 32.15 3.47
CA GLY A 43 3.79 32.17 2.12
C GLY A 43 4.41 30.83 1.67
N PRO A 44 5.54 30.87 0.94
CA PRO A 44 6.16 29.69 0.35
C PRO A 44 6.58 28.61 1.37
N ALA A 45 6.96 29.01 2.59
CA ALA A 45 7.38 28.07 3.63
C ALA A 45 6.23 27.18 4.10
N LEU A 46 5.02 27.75 4.29
CA LEU A 46 3.82 26.98 4.63
C LEU A 46 3.46 26.02 3.49
N VAL A 47 3.45 26.49 2.24
CA VAL A 47 3.13 25.67 1.08
C VAL A 47 4.14 24.51 0.95
N ALA A 48 5.43 24.79 1.06
CA ALA A 48 6.48 23.78 0.98
C ALA A 48 6.35 22.72 2.08
N LEU A 49 6.08 23.13 3.32
CA LEU A 49 5.86 22.21 4.44
C LEU A 49 4.65 21.31 4.16
N VAL A 50 3.51 21.88 3.77
CA VAL A 50 2.27 21.12 3.53
C VAL A 50 2.47 20.13 2.39
N LEU A 51 3.04 20.54 1.25
CA LEU A 51 3.25 19.65 0.10
C LEU A 51 4.24 18.53 0.42
N ALA A 52 5.41 18.86 0.98
CA ALA A 52 6.42 17.86 1.34
C ALA A 52 5.88 16.86 2.37
N SER A 53 5.17 17.38 3.40
CA SER A 53 4.57 16.53 4.42
C SER A 53 3.44 15.67 3.87
N ALA A 54 2.57 16.21 3.01
CA ALA A 54 1.50 15.42 2.38
C ALA A 54 2.08 14.26 1.56
N LEU A 55 3.11 14.52 0.73
CA LEU A 55 3.77 13.48 -0.06
C LEU A 55 4.48 12.45 0.82
N GLY A 56 5.30 12.88 1.78
CA GLY A 56 6.03 11.99 2.68
C GLY A 56 5.08 11.16 3.55
N ARG A 57 4.04 11.79 4.11
CA ARG A 57 3.02 11.11 4.92
C ARG A 57 2.20 10.12 4.08
N THR A 58 1.87 10.46 2.82
CA THR A 58 1.18 9.54 1.90
C THR A 58 2.03 8.29 1.66
N LEU A 59 3.33 8.46 1.38
CA LEU A 59 4.23 7.31 1.20
C LEU A 59 4.29 6.44 2.45
N LEU A 60 4.48 7.03 3.63
CA LEU A 60 4.50 6.28 4.89
C LEU A 60 3.16 5.61 5.20
N GLN A 61 2.04 6.28 4.91
CA GLN A 61 0.70 5.72 5.08
C GLN A 61 0.51 4.50 4.18
N THR A 62 0.88 4.59 2.89
CA THR A 62 0.88 3.46 1.97
C THR A 62 1.79 2.34 2.47
N GLY A 63 2.97 2.68 2.99
CA GLY A 63 3.90 1.72 3.57
C GLY A 63 3.29 0.90 4.72
N LEU A 64 2.46 1.50 5.59
CA LEU A 64 1.74 0.75 6.63
C LEU A 64 0.80 -0.30 6.02
N PHE A 65 0.07 0.06 4.94
CA PHE A 65 -0.78 -0.91 4.25
C PHE A 65 0.05 -2.05 3.65
N ILE A 66 1.20 -1.73 3.04
CA ILE A 66 2.10 -2.72 2.43
C ILE A 66 2.67 -3.70 3.46
N VAL A 67 3.03 -3.24 4.67
CA VAL A 67 3.42 -4.11 5.78
C VAL A 67 2.27 -5.06 6.15
N GLY A 68 1.05 -4.53 6.24
CA GLY A 68 -0.16 -5.32 6.47
C GLY A 68 -0.42 -6.34 5.37
N HIS A 69 -0.22 -5.95 4.11
CA HIS A 69 -0.40 -6.78 2.92
C HIS A 69 0.61 -7.95 2.89
N ASP A 70 1.90 -7.71 3.12
CA ASP A 70 2.90 -8.78 3.23
C ASP A 70 2.55 -9.75 4.37
N ALA A 71 2.00 -9.24 5.47
CA ALA A 71 1.49 -10.10 6.54
C ALA A 71 0.28 -10.94 6.09
N MET A 72 -0.60 -10.44 5.21
CA MET A 72 -1.73 -11.24 4.68
C MET A 72 -1.23 -12.47 3.92
N HIS A 73 -0.12 -12.34 3.18
CA HIS A 73 0.56 -13.44 2.51
C HIS A 73 1.41 -14.31 3.44
N GLY A 74 1.69 -13.84 4.65
CA GLY A 74 2.53 -14.55 5.63
C GLY A 74 4.02 -14.42 5.36
N VAL A 75 4.43 -13.38 4.61
CA VAL A 75 5.82 -13.18 4.21
C VAL A 75 6.59 -12.17 5.06
N LEU A 76 5.91 -11.47 5.97
CA LEU A 76 6.57 -10.53 6.88
C LEU A 76 7.41 -11.25 7.95
N VAL A 77 6.87 -12.32 8.56
CA VAL A 77 7.58 -13.21 9.49
C VAL A 77 7.31 -14.65 9.10
N LEU A 78 8.18 -15.20 8.28
CA LEU A 78 7.98 -16.50 7.62
C LEU A 78 7.91 -17.67 8.61
N GLU A 79 8.69 -17.62 9.71
CA GLU A 79 8.82 -18.73 10.65
C GLU A 79 7.75 -18.70 11.76
N ARG A 80 7.04 -17.57 11.95
CA ARG A 80 6.13 -17.38 13.10
C ARG A 80 4.84 -16.70 12.71
N ARG A 81 3.87 -17.48 12.21
CA ARG A 81 2.58 -16.99 11.72
C ARG A 81 1.84 -16.09 12.72
N GLY A 82 1.86 -16.42 14.01
CA GLY A 82 1.19 -15.61 15.04
C GLY A 82 1.78 -14.20 15.18
N TRP A 83 3.10 -14.05 15.09
CA TRP A 83 3.75 -12.74 15.08
C TRP A 83 3.52 -12.00 13.78
N ASN A 84 3.58 -12.70 12.63
CA ASN A 84 3.25 -12.16 11.33
C ASN A 84 1.87 -11.48 11.33
N ASP A 85 0.84 -12.20 11.80
CA ASP A 85 -0.53 -11.71 11.80
C ASP A 85 -0.75 -10.55 12.80
N ARG A 86 -0.07 -10.57 13.96
CA ARG A 86 -0.11 -9.47 14.95
C ARG A 86 0.50 -8.19 14.38
N LEU A 87 1.66 -8.27 13.76
CA LEU A 87 2.33 -7.12 13.15
C LEU A 87 1.50 -6.54 11.99
N GLY A 88 0.93 -7.41 11.14
CA GLY A 88 0.00 -7.00 10.10
C GLY A 88 -1.25 -6.31 10.66
N ALA A 89 -1.81 -6.82 11.76
CA ALA A 89 -2.96 -6.21 12.42
C ALA A 89 -2.63 -4.81 12.97
N VAL A 90 -1.46 -4.64 13.60
CA VAL A 90 -1.00 -3.33 14.07
C VAL A 90 -0.80 -2.37 12.90
N ALA A 91 -0.15 -2.79 11.83
CA ALA A 91 0.09 -1.95 10.65
C ALA A 91 -1.22 -1.47 10.02
N LEU A 92 -2.23 -2.36 9.84
CA LEU A 92 -3.54 -1.98 9.29
C LEU A 92 -4.37 -1.14 10.25
N ALA A 93 -4.25 -1.35 11.55
CA ALA A 93 -4.89 -0.51 12.56
C ALA A 93 -4.34 0.92 12.50
N LEU A 94 -3.02 1.09 12.40
CA LEU A 94 -2.36 2.40 12.22
C LEU A 94 -2.69 3.04 10.85
N TYR A 95 -2.83 2.22 9.80
CA TYR A 95 -3.19 2.71 8.47
C TYR A 95 -4.54 3.44 8.46
N ALA A 96 -5.61 2.76 8.86
CA ALA A 96 -6.97 3.32 8.80
C ALA A 96 -7.96 2.60 9.74
N ALA A 97 -7.50 2.09 10.88
CA ALA A 97 -8.29 1.27 11.80
C ALA A 97 -8.93 0.02 11.11
N LEU A 98 -8.28 -0.50 10.05
CA LEU A 98 -8.78 -1.63 9.27
C LEU A 98 -8.67 -2.94 10.05
N PRO A 99 -9.72 -3.79 10.01
CA PRO A 99 -9.69 -5.12 10.62
C PRO A 99 -8.87 -6.10 9.76
N TYR A 100 -7.70 -6.49 10.24
CA TYR A 100 -6.75 -7.36 9.53
C TYR A 100 -7.38 -8.62 8.95
N SER A 101 -8.22 -9.32 9.74
CA SER A 101 -8.85 -10.57 9.32
C SER A 101 -9.80 -10.39 8.13
N ALA A 102 -10.53 -9.26 8.07
CA ALA A 102 -11.41 -8.94 6.96
C ALA A 102 -10.60 -8.59 5.70
N CYS A 103 -9.59 -7.72 5.85
CA CYS A 103 -8.70 -7.37 4.74
C CYS A 103 -7.99 -8.59 4.16
N ARG A 104 -7.49 -9.48 5.03
CA ARG A 104 -6.86 -10.72 4.61
C ARG A 104 -7.82 -11.64 3.82
N ARG A 105 -9.07 -11.79 4.27
CA ARG A 105 -10.05 -12.59 3.52
C ARG A 105 -10.35 -11.99 2.15
N ASN A 106 -10.58 -10.68 2.09
CA ASN A 106 -10.83 -9.99 0.81
C ASN A 106 -9.64 -10.17 -0.14
N HIS A 107 -8.43 -9.96 0.35
CA HIS A 107 -7.21 -10.09 -0.44
C HIS A 107 -6.96 -11.54 -0.93
N GLN A 108 -7.21 -12.54 -0.08
CA GLN A 108 -7.16 -13.95 -0.48
C GLN A 108 -8.23 -14.30 -1.51
N SER A 109 -9.44 -13.73 -1.41
CA SER A 109 -10.49 -13.88 -2.43
C SER A 109 -10.08 -13.23 -3.74
N HIS A 110 -9.48 -12.03 -3.71
CA HIS A 110 -8.92 -11.35 -4.88
C HIS A 110 -7.90 -12.23 -5.61
N HIS A 111 -6.91 -12.81 -4.91
CA HIS A 111 -5.94 -13.72 -5.52
C HIS A 111 -6.57 -14.99 -6.09
N ARG A 112 -7.60 -15.52 -5.43
CA ARG A 112 -8.28 -16.75 -5.88
C ARG A 112 -9.18 -16.53 -7.10
N PHE A 113 -9.84 -15.38 -7.17
CA PHE A 113 -10.89 -15.09 -8.15
C PHE A 113 -10.53 -13.88 -9.03
N THR A 114 -9.25 -13.57 -9.17
CA THR A 114 -8.72 -12.39 -9.86
C THR A 114 -9.48 -12.08 -11.15
N ALA A 115 -9.97 -10.86 -11.29
CA ALA A 115 -10.69 -10.33 -12.45
C ALA A 115 -11.99 -11.09 -12.79
N SER A 116 -12.59 -11.81 -11.84
CA SER A 116 -13.89 -12.47 -11.99
C SER A 116 -15.00 -11.70 -11.24
N ALA A 117 -16.25 -12.17 -11.38
CA ALA A 117 -17.40 -11.59 -10.66
C ALA A 117 -17.30 -11.74 -9.13
N ASP A 118 -16.56 -12.75 -8.65
CA ASP A 118 -16.35 -13.04 -7.23
C ASP A 118 -15.13 -12.32 -6.65
N ASP A 119 -14.38 -11.56 -7.47
CA ASP A 119 -13.26 -10.75 -7.04
C ASP A 119 -13.74 -9.47 -6.34
N PRO A 120 -13.47 -9.29 -5.02
CA PRO A 120 -13.92 -8.10 -4.29
C PRO A 120 -13.29 -6.80 -4.79
N ASP A 121 -12.13 -6.86 -5.41
CA ASP A 121 -11.37 -5.71 -5.90
C ASP A 121 -11.67 -5.39 -7.37
N PHE A 122 -12.40 -6.26 -8.09
CA PHE A 122 -12.74 -6.07 -9.50
C PHE A 122 -14.15 -5.52 -9.70
N HIS A 123 -14.32 -4.51 -10.56
CA HIS A 123 -15.64 -3.90 -10.76
C HIS A 123 -16.59 -4.79 -11.60
N GLY A 124 -16.08 -5.49 -12.57
CA GLY A 124 -16.86 -6.36 -13.47
C GLY A 124 -17.68 -5.62 -14.54
N ASP A 125 -18.01 -4.33 -14.36
CA ASP A 125 -18.75 -3.54 -15.33
C ASP A 125 -17.84 -2.56 -16.08
N PRO A 126 -17.62 -2.76 -17.39
CA PRO A 126 -16.79 -1.86 -18.19
C PRO A 126 -17.34 -0.42 -18.27
N ARG A 127 -18.66 -0.22 -18.00
CA ARG A 127 -19.32 1.09 -18.08
C ARG A 127 -19.17 1.90 -16.80
N ALA A 128 -18.77 1.30 -15.71
CA ALA A 128 -18.74 1.97 -14.40
C ALA A 128 -17.71 3.11 -14.30
N GLY A 129 -16.75 3.17 -15.19
CA GLY A 129 -15.66 4.13 -15.16
C GLY A 129 -14.78 4.01 -13.91
N THR A 130 -13.71 4.79 -13.86
CA THR A 130 -12.72 4.74 -12.77
C THR A 130 -13.31 5.08 -11.41
N LEU A 131 -14.19 6.09 -11.35
CA LEU A 131 -14.81 6.53 -10.09
C LEU A 131 -15.78 5.48 -9.53
N GLY A 132 -16.58 4.85 -10.40
CA GLY A 132 -17.47 3.75 -10.00
C GLY A 132 -16.68 2.57 -9.42
N TRP A 133 -15.55 2.24 -10.04
CA TRP A 133 -14.68 1.19 -9.55
C TRP A 133 -14.03 1.56 -8.20
N TYR A 134 -13.51 2.78 -8.05
CA TYR A 134 -12.96 3.26 -6.77
C TYR A 134 -13.99 3.19 -5.64
N ARG A 135 -15.24 3.61 -5.90
CA ARG A 135 -16.32 3.53 -4.90
C ARG A 135 -16.60 2.09 -4.47
N ARG A 136 -16.65 1.15 -5.42
CA ARG A 136 -16.84 -0.28 -5.11
C ARG A 136 -15.67 -0.83 -4.31
N PHE A 137 -14.43 -0.56 -4.74
CA PHE A 137 -13.21 -0.94 -4.02
C PHE A 137 -13.26 -0.43 -2.57
N MET A 138 -13.54 0.84 -2.34
CA MET A 138 -13.64 1.41 -0.98
C MET A 138 -14.75 0.75 -0.17
N ALA A 139 -15.91 0.46 -0.77
CA ALA A 139 -17.02 -0.20 -0.07
C ALA A 139 -16.66 -1.60 0.46
N GLY A 140 -15.74 -2.30 -0.20
CA GLY A 140 -15.22 -3.60 0.25
C GLY A 140 -14.37 -3.54 1.52
N TYR A 141 -13.79 -2.38 1.83
CA TYR A 141 -12.91 -2.18 2.98
C TYR A 141 -13.53 -1.34 4.10
N LEU A 142 -14.53 -0.51 3.80
CA LEU A 142 -15.16 0.37 4.77
C LEU A 142 -16.33 -0.32 5.48
N SER A 143 -16.36 -0.24 6.79
CA SER A 143 -17.50 -0.61 7.62
C SER A 143 -17.81 0.50 8.62
N ALA A 144 -19.05 0.57 9.10
CA ALA A 144 -19.43 1.57 10.12
C ALA A 144 -18.53 1.51 11.36
N GLY A 145 -18.26 0.33 11.87
CA GLY A 145 -17.40 0.16 13.06
C GLY A 145 -15.94 0.55 12.80
N GLN A 146 -15.41 0.29 11.61
CA GLN A 146 -14.06 0.75 11.22
C GLN A 146 -14.03 2.28 11.11
N MET A 147 -15.02 2.88 10.44
CA MET A 147 -15.13 4.33 10.30
C MET A 147 -15.26 5.04 11.64
N MET A 148 -16.07 4.52 12.57
CA MET A 148 -16.19 5.04 13.92
C MET A 148 -14.84 5.05 14.66
N ARG A 149 -14.07 3.97 14.58
CA ARG A 149 -12.72 3.91 15.18
C ARG A 149 -11.76 4.93 14.56
N LEU A 150 -11.78 5.05 13.23
CA LEU A 150 -10.93 6.00 12.51
C LEU A 150 -11.26 7.45 12.88
N LEU A 151 -12.53 7.83 12.81
CA LEU A 151 -13.00 9.17 13.16
C LEU A 151 -12.79 9.48 14.65
N GLY A 152 -13.03 8.52 15.54
CA GLY A 152 -12.73 8.65 16.96
C GLY A 152 -11.24 8.86 17.23
N GLY A 153 -10.37 8.13 16.54
CA GLY A 153 -8.91 8.32 16.59
C GLY A 153 -8.49 9.71 16.10
N TRP A 154 -9.02 10.17 14.97
CA TRP A 154 -8.75 11.52 14.46
C TRP A 154 -9.31 12.62 15.39
N GLY A 155 -10.50 12.41 15.98
CA GLY A 155 -11.05 13.32 16.99
C GLY A 155 -10.14 13.44 18.21
N LEU A 156 -9.62 12.32 18.71
CA LEU A 156 -8.65 12.33 19.81
C LEU A 156 -7.35 13.06 19.42
N LEU A 157 -6.79 12.79 18.24
CA LEU A 157 -5.61 13.50 17.75
C LEU A 157 -5.87 14.99 17.59
N ALA A 158 -7.07 15.39 17.12
CA ALA A 158 -7.45 16.79 17.01
C ALA A 158 -7.54 17.48 18.38
N LEU A 159 -8.12 16.82 19.38
CA LEU A 159 -8.15 17.32 20.75
C LEU A 159 -6.75 17.53 21.34
N ILE A 160 -5.85 16.54 21.14
CA ILE A 160 -4.45 16.66 21.57
C ILE A 160 -3.74 17.81 20.85
N ALA A 161 -3.90 17.91 19.53
CA ALA A 161 -3.27 18.97 18.74
C ALA A 161 -3.82 20.37 19.11
N CYS A 162 -5.14 20.49 19.35
CA CYS A 162 -5.76 21.74 19.79
C CYS A 162 -5.33 22.15 21.21
N TRP A 163 -4.95 21.19 22.06
CA TRP A 163 -4.35 21.49 23.37
C TRP A 163 -2.95 22.11 23.21
N LEU A 164 -2.20 21.72 22.17
CA LEU A 164 -0.87 22.30 21.88
C LEU A 164 -0.98 23.69 21.23
N HIS A 165 -1.93 23.89 20.32
CA HIS A 165 -2.21 25.17 19.64
C HIS A 165 -3.66 25.21 19.10
N PRO A 166 -4.35 26.37 19.12
CA PRO A 166 -5.81 26.45 18.88
C PRO A 166 -6.29 25.88 17.54
N ALA A 167 -5.46 25.99 16.48
CA ALA A 167 -5.77 25.50 15.14
C ALA A 167 -5.27 24.06 14.87
N GLY A 168 -4.91 23.27 15.89
CA GLY A 168 -4.31 21.94 15.76
C GLY A 168 -5.14 20.92 15.00
N TRP A 169 -6.46 21.07 14.97
CA TRP A 169 -7.34 20.22 14.16
C TRP A 169 -7.02 20.30 12.65
N ILE A 170 -6.50 21.43 12.15
CA ILE A 170 -6.07 21.58 10.75
C ILE A 170 -4.90 20.64 10.45
N ASN A 171 -4.00 20.41 11.41
CA ASN A 171 -2.87 19.50 11.25
C ASN A 171 -3.38 18.06 11.04
N VAL A 172 -4.45 17.66 11.74
CA VAL A 172 -5.05 16.33 11.52
C VAL A 172 -5.65 16.22 10.11
N LEU A 173 -6.32 17.25 9.62
CA LEU A 173 -6.83 17.25 8.25
C LEU A 173 -5.70 17.16 7.21
N LEU A 174 -4.65 17.97 7.36
CA LEU A 174 -3.56 18.06 6.39
C LEU A 174 -2.60 16.87 6.48
N PHE A 175 -2.33 16.35 7.69
CA PHE A 175 -1.24 15.38 7.90
C PHE A 175 -1.71 13.98 8.29
N CYS A 176 -3.02 13.77 8.51
CA CYS A 176 -3.61 12.45 8.70
C CYS A 176 -4.66 12.15 7.63
N THR A 177 -5.69 13.00 7.49
CA THR A 177 -6.81 12.75 6.58
C THR A 177 -6.38 12.80 5.11
N LEU A 178 -5.74 13.88 4.69
CA LEU A 178 -5.28 14.04 3.30
C LEU A 178 -4.31 12.92 2.88
N PRO A 179 -3.26 12.58 3.62
CA PRO A 179 -2.38 11.47 3.29
C PRO A 179 -3.10 10.12 3.19
N LEU A 180 -4.09 9.85 4.05
CA LEU A 180 -4.86 8.61 3.96
C LEU A 180 -5.71 8.56 2.68
N LEU A 181 -6.36 9.66 2.31
CA LEU A 181 -7.13 9.74 1.05
C LEU A 181 -6.22 9.55 -0.17
N LEU A 182 -5.06 10.22 -0.19
CA LEU A 182 -4.09 10.06 -1.27
C LEU A 182 -3.52 8.64 -1.32
N SER A 183 -3.24 8.03 -0.18
CA SER A 183 -2.77 6.65 -0.08
C SER A 183 -3.84 5.65 -0.58
N SER A 184 -5.10 5.83 -0.22
CA SER A 184 -6.18 4.96 -0.72
C SER A 184 -6.33 5.04 -2.23
N LEU A 185 -6.19 6.25 -2.80
CA LEU A 185 -6.18 6.45 -4.24
C LEU A 185 -4.95 5.83 -4.90
N GLN A 186 -3.77 5.97 -4.28
CA GLN A 186 -2.52 5.37 -4.74
C GLN A 186 -2.62 3.84 -4.80
N LEU A 187 -3.12 3.20 -3.73
CA LEU A 187 -3.36 1.76 -3.67
C LEU A 187 -4.37 1.30 -4.73
N PHE A 188 -5.48 2.03 -4.88
CA PHE A 188 -6.47 1.73 -5.90
C PHE A 188 -5.88 1.83 -7.31
N VAL A 189 -5.20 2.93 -7.63
CA VAL A 189 -4.67 3.15 -8.99
C VAL A 189 -3.60 2.13 -9.35
N PHE A 190 -2.61 1.94 -8.49
CA PHE A 190 -1.43 1.12 -8.81
C PHE A 190 -1.57 -0.34 -8.39
N GLY A 191 -2.38 -0.64 -7.38
CA GLY A 191 -2.60 -2.00 -6.89
C GLY A 191 -3.85 -2.68 -7.45
N THR A 192 -4.81 -1.92 -7.98
CA THR A 192 -6.09 -2.50 -8.44
C THR A 192 -6.42 -2.07 -9.87
N TYR A 193 -6.63 -0.78 -10.12
CA TYR A 193 -7.18 -0.31 -11.39
C TYR A 193 -6.26 -0.54 -12.59
N LEU A 194 -5.05 -0.01 -12.55
CA LEU A 194 -4.11 -0.13 -13.68
C LEU A 194 -3.74 -1.59 -13.99
N PRO A 195 -3.48 -2.45 -13.00
CA PRO A 195 -3.17 -3.86 -13.24
C PRO A 195 -4.35 -4.67 -13.82
N HIS A 196 -5.60 -4.35 -13.47
CA HIS A 196 -6.77 -5.17 -13.82
C HIS A 196 -7.71 -4.53 -14.85
N ARG A 197 -7.46 -3.29 -15.29
CA ARG A 197 -8.36 -2.57 -16.23
C ARG A 197 -8.49 -3.19 -17.62
N ARG A 198 -7.52 -4.02 -18.03
CA ARG A 198 -7.58 -4.73 -19.31
C ARG A 198 -8.24 -6.07 -19.07
N GLN A 199 -9.46 -6.24 -19.58
CA GLN A 199 -10.10 -7.54 -19.60
C GLN A 199 -9.28 -8.49 -20.48
N ARG A 200 -8.86 -9.60 -19.92
CA ARG A 200 -8.15 -10.66 -20.64
C ARG A 200 -9.09 -11.83 -20.90
N LEU A 201 -8.86 -12.52 -22.01
CA LEU A 201 -9.59 -13.73 -22.34
C LEU A 201 -9.30 -14.80 -21.28
N PRO A 202 -10.29 -15.68 -20.96
CA PRO A 202 -10.20 -16.66 -19.87
C PRO A 202 -9.00 -17.63 -19.92
N HIS A 203 -8.31 -17.73 -21.03
CA HIS A 203 -7.19 -18.65 -21.25
C HIS A 203 -5.80 -17.97 -21.21
N GLN A 204 -5.70 -16.70 -20.86
CA GLN A 204 -4.40 -16.04 -20.70
C GLN A 204 -3.80 -16.33 -19.33
N GLN A 205 -2.51 -16.67 -19.29
CA GLN A 205 -1.79 -17.16 -18.10
C GLN A 205 -1.77 -16.21 -16.90
N SER A 206 -2.03 -14.91 -17.06
CA SER A 206 -2.09 -13.96 -15.95
C SER A 206 -3.27 -13.02 -16.12
N GLN A 207 -4.08 -12.88 -15.08
CA GLN A 207 -5.24 -11.98 -15.01
C GLN A 207 -4.86 -10.56 -14.57
N ALA A 208 -3.58 -10.31 -14.33
CA ALA A 208 -3.03 -9.02 -13.92
C ALA A 208 -1.91 -8.57 -14.85
N ASP A 209 -1.79 -7.27 -15.05
CA ASP A 209 -0.68 -6.64 -15.78
C ASP A 209 0.35 -6.05 -14.81
N SER A 210 1.62 -5.98 -15.25
CA SER A 210 2.64 -5.20 -14.57
C SER A 210 2.89 -3.89 -15.30
N LEU A 211 3.09 -2.82 -14.52
CA LEU A 211 3.53 -1.53 -15.04
C LEU A 211 5.04 -1.56 -15.27
N ASP A 212 5.47 -1.14 -16.46
CA ASP A 212 6.87 -1.10 -16.82
C ASP A 212 7.55 0.18 -16.30
N LEU A 213 7.59 0.32 -14.97
CA LEU A 213 8.23 1.45 -14.29
C LEU A 213 9.65 1.08 -13.83
N PRO A 214 10.60 2.02 -13.85
CA PRO A 214 11.90 1.80 -13.21
C PRO A 214 11.71 1.61 -11.70
N PRO A 215 12.59 0.84 -11.00
CA PRO A 215 12.38 0.46 -9.60
C PRO A 215 12.15 1.63 -8.64
N TRP A 216 12.88 2.75 -8.81
CA TRP A 216 12.72 3.92 -7.95
C TRP A 216 11.31 4.55 -8.09
N LEU A 217 10.80 4.64 -9.32
CA LEU A 217 9.47 5.18 -9.59
C LEU A 217 8.38 4.19 -9.15
N SER A 218 8.58 2.89 -9.35
CA SER A 218 7.67 1.84 -8.86
C SER A 218 7.57 1.83 -7.33
N LEU A 219 8.68 2.13 -6.61
CA LEU A 219 8.68 2.30 -5.16
C LEU A 219 7.81 3.50 -4.75
N LEU A 220 8.06 4.68 -5.33
CA LEU A 220 7.33 5.91 -5.01
C LEU A 220 5.86 5.84 -5.45
N ALA A 221 5.59 5.16 -6.57
CA ALA A 221 4.22 4.98 -7.06
C ALA A 221 3.36 4.14 -6.12
N CYS A 222 3.84 3.03 -5.58
CA CYS A 222 3.12 2.21 -4.60
C CYS A 222 3.95 1.00 -4.13
N PHE A 223 5.16 1.18 -3.56
CA PHE A 223 5.97 0.08 -3.00
C PHE A 223 6.07 -1.14 -3.93
N HIS A 224 6.29 -0.91 -5.21
CA HIS A 224 6.38 -1.94 -6.25
C HIS A 224 5.07 -2.70 -6.57
N PHE A 225 3.92 -2.30 -6.03
CA PHE A 225 2.63 -2.91 -6.38
C PHE A 225 2.28 -2.79 -7.87
N GLY A 226 2.92 -1.85 -8.59
CA GLY A 226 2.84 -1.79 -10.05
C GLY A 226 3.41 -3.05 -10.74
N TYR A 227 4.25 -3.85 -10.09
CA TYR A 227 4.70 -5.18 -10.57
C TYR A 227 3.70 -6.26 -10.16
N HIS A 228 2.45 -6.05 -10.53
CA HIS A 228 1.30 -6.76 -9.99
C HIS A 228 1.18 -8.20 -10.51
N ARG A 229 1.57 -8.44 -11.77
CA ARG A 229 1.66 -9.80 -12.31
C ARG A 229 2.64 -10.65 -11.50
N GLU A 230 3.83 -10.12 -11.25
CA GLU A 230 4.85 -10.82 -10.47
C GLU A 230 4.38 -11.10 -9.05
N HIS A 231 3.58 -10.19 -8.48
CA HIS A 231 2.95 -10.39 -7.19
C HIS A 231 1.91 -11.52 -7.23
N HIS A 232 1.01 -11.56 -8.22
CA HIS A 232 0.02 -12.63 -8.38
C HIS A 232 0.66 -13.98 -8.69
N ASP A 233 1.68 -14.01 -9.56
CA ASP A 233 2.39 -15.23 -9.94
C ASP A 233 3.28 -15.77 -8.80
N SER A 234 3.69 -14.91 -7.87
CA SER A 234 4.61 -15.24 -6.78
C SER A 234 4.25 -14.54 -5.45
N PRO A 235 3.06 -14.84 -4.88
CA PRO A 235 2.56 -14.13 -3.69
C PRO A 235 3.37 -14.43 -2.41
N GLN A 236 4.32 -15.37 -2.48
CA GLN A 236 5.27 -15.68 -1.41
C GLN A 236 6.48 -14.75 -1.39
N LEU A 237 6.61 -13.79 -2.33
CA LEU A 237 7.66 -12.79 -2.34
C LEU A 237 7.20 -11.54 -1.57
N ALA A 238 8.09 -11.01 -0.72
CA ALA A 238 7.85 -9.72 -0.09
C ALA A 238 7.96 -8.58 -1.12
N TRP A 239 7.29 -7.45 -0.86
CA TRP A 239 7.22 -6.32 -1.77
C TRP A 239 8.60 -5.85 -2.29
N PHE A 240 9.63 -5.89 -1.46
CA PHE A 240 11.00 -5.46 -1.82
C PHE A 240 11.76 -6.49 -2.68
N GLU A 241 11.20 -7.68 -2.90
CA GLU A 241 11.75 -8.71 -3.78
C GLU A 241 11.17 -8.61 -5.21
N LEU A 242 10.00 -7.97 -5.38
CA LEU A 242 9.30 -7.84 -6.66
C LEU A 242 10.14 -7.21 -7.78
N PRO A 243 10.99 -6.18 -7.54
CA PRO A 243 11.83 -5.62 -8.61
C PRO A 243 12.82 -6.63 -9.19
N ALA A 244 13.34 -7.54 -8.39
CA ALA A 244 14.23 -8.59 -8.87
C ALA A 244 13.47 -9.62 -9.71
N GLN A 245 12.25 -9.99 -9.29
CA GLN A 245 11.38 -10.90 -10.03
C GLN A 245 10.96 -10.27 -11.36
N HIS A 246 10.55 -9.00 -11.37
CA HIS A 246 10.18 -8.27 -12.59
C HIS A 246 11.31 -8.25 -13.62
N ARG A 247 12.56 -7.99 -13.19
CA ARG A 247 13.73 -8.04 -14.11
C ARG A 247 13.96 -9.43 -14.69
N ARG A 248 13.72 -10.51 -13.93
CA ARG A 248 13.87 -11.90 -14.41
C ARG A 248 12.76 -12.31 -15.37
N ALA A 249 11.54 -11.83 -15.15
CA ALA A 249 10.39 -12.14 -16.00
C ALA A 249 10.43 -11.42 -17.36
N ARG A 250 11.22 -10.34 -17.49
CA ARG A 250 11.41 -9.67 -18.79
C ARG A 250 12.26 -10.57 -19.70
N PRO A 251 11.79 -10.91 -20.92
CA PRO A 251 12.66 -11.49 -21.91
C PRO A 251 13.84 -10.54 -22.12
N SER A 252 15.07 -11.08 -22.05
CA SER A 252 16.25 -10.31 -22.41
C SER A 252 16.00 -9.70 -23.79
N ARG A 253 16.02 -8.38 -23.91
CA ARG A 253 16.17 -7.72 -25.21
C ARG A 253 17.57 -8.11 -25.72
N ARG A 254 17.70 -9.32 -26.26
CA ARG A 254 18.84 -9.65 -27.11
C ARG A 254 18.75 -8.64 -28.26
N SER A 255 19.75 -7.80 -28.34
CA SER A 255 20.04 -7.02 -29.55
C SER A 255 19.84 -7.94 -30.73
N PRO A 256 19.12 -7.53 -31.80
CA PRO A 256 19.16 -8.28 -33.03
C PRO A 256 20.64 -8.38 -33.41
N GLY A 257 21.16 -9.61 -33.40
CA GLY A 257 22.53 -9.85 -33.83
C GLY A 257 22.69 -9.21 -35.19
N LEU A 258 23.70 -8.37 -35.34
CA LEU A 258 24.30 -8.11 -36.63
C LEU A 258 24.60 -9.49 -37.24
N ALA A 259 23.68 -9.97 -38.07
CA ALA A 259 24.01 -11.00 -39.03
C ALA A 259 25.00 -10.34 -39.96
N ALA A 260 26.26 -10.65 -39.73
CA ALA A 260 27.33 -10.30 -40.67
C ALA A 260 26.98 -10.88 -42.05
N ALA A 261 26.98 -10.01 -43.03
CA ALA A 261 27.03 -10.35 -44.44
C ALA A 261 28.32 -11.08 -44.78
#